data_6a040dbc83c61897da9bb14f702961f3
#
_entry.id   6a040dbc83c61897da9bb14f702961f3
#
_cell.length_a   1.000
_cell.length_b   1.000
_cell.length_c   1.000
_cell.angle_alpha   90.00
_cell.angle_beta   90.00
_cell.angle_gamma   90.00
#
_symmetry.space_group_name_H-M   'P 1'
#
loop_
_entity.id
_entity.type
_entity.pdbx_description
1 polymer ?
#
loop_
_entity_poly.entity_id
_entity_poly.type
_entity_poly.pdbx_seq_one_letter_code
_entity_poly.pdbx_strand_id
1 'polypeptide(L)'
;MNQHLAHIAIVVDDYDKAIEFYTQKLHFELIEDTILTETKRWVKVKPKGSNECCLLLAKAANDEQKSRIGNQTGGRVFLFLYTDDFKRDYQNLIDMDITIIREPSHEEYGTVVVFEDLYGNLWDLIEPVLPQGSI
;
A
#
# COMPACT_ATOMS: atom_id res chain seq x y z
N MET A 1 -20.50 -5.00 -20.34
CA MET A 1 -19.18 -4.35 -20.43
C MET A 1 -18.28 -4.86 -19.32
N ASN A 2 -17.04 -5.19 -19.64
CA ASN A 2 -16.10 -5.74 -18.67
C ASN A 2 -14.91 -4.83 -18.52
N GLN A 3 -14.86 -4.14 -17.40
CA GLN A 3 -13.74 -3.23 -17.08
C GLN A 3 -13.32 -3.43 -15.64
N HIS A 4 -12.05 -3.15 -15.34
CA HIS A 4 -11.53 -3.18 -13.98
C HIS A 4 -10.31 -2.27 -13.88
N LEU A 5 -10.03 -1.81 -12.66
CA LEU A 5 -8.79 -1.08 -12.42
C LEU A 5 -7.66 -2.08 -12.34
N ALA A 6 -6.72 -1.98 -13.27
CA ALA A 6 -5.61 -2.93 -13.33
C ALA A 6 -4.58 -2.64 -12.25
N HIS A 7 -4.20 -1.37 -12.10
CA HIS A 7 -3.23 -0.96 -11.08
C HIS A 7 -3.32 0.54 -10.83
N ILE A 8 -2.78 0.95 -9.69
CA ILE A 8 -2.70 2.33 -9.24
C ILE A 8 -1.23 2.67 -9.06
N ALA A 9 -0.78 3.78 -9.62
CA ALA A 9 0.60 4.20 -9.51
C ALA A 9 0.88 4.89 -8.17
N ILE A 10 1.97 4.53 -7.54
CA ILE A 10 2.53 5.23 -6.39
C ILE A 10 3.90 5.75 -6.80
N VAL A 11 4.10 7.06 -6.66
CA VAL A 11 5.40 7.66 -6.97
C VAL A 11 6.38 7.32 -5.84
N VAL A 12 7.54 6.78 -6.22
CA VAL A 12 8.58 6.38 -5.27
C VAL A 12 9.90 7.03 -5.63
N ASP A 13 10.82 7.05 -4.67
CA ASP A 13 12.16 7.60 -4.87
C ASP A 13 13.12 6.56 -5.44
N ASP A 14 12.93 5.31 -5.07
CA ASP A 14 13.86 4.23 -5.42
C ASP A 14 13.07 2.93 -5.56
N TYR A 15 13.24 2.25 -6.70
CA TYR A 15 12.51 1.00 -6.95
C TYR A 15 12.85 -0.08 -5.92
N ASP A 16 14.14 -0.30 -5.66
CA ASP A 16 14.54 -1.41 -4.80
C ASP A 16 14.15 -1.21 -3.34
N LYS A 17 14.23 0.01 -2.85
CA LYS A 17 13.80 0.32 -1.49
C LYS A 17 12.29 0.17 -1.34
N ALA A 18 11.53 0.57 -2.36
CA ALA A 18 10.08 0.43 -2.35
C ALA A 18 9.68 -1.05 -2.41
N ILE A 19 10.32 -1.83 -3.28
CA ILE A 19 10.09 -3.28 -3.35
C ILE A 19 10.37 -3.92 -1.99
N GLU A 20 11.50 -3.58 -1.37
CA GLU A 20 11.86 -4.15 -0.08
C GLU A 20 10.80 -3.84 0.98
N PHE A 21 10.36 -2.60 1.06
CA PHE A 21 9.33 -2.22 2.03
C PHE A 21 8.04 -3.01 1.82
N TYR A 22 7.51 -2.98 0.60
CA TYR A 22 6.22 -3.60 0.33
C TYR A 22 6.27 -5.12 0.41
N THR A 23 7.37 -5.75 0.02
CA THR A 23 7.46 -7.22 0.06
C THR A 23 7.96 -7.74 1.40
N GLN A 24 8.99 -7.13 1.99
CA GLN A 24 9.59 -7.66 3.22
C GLN A 24 8.88 -7.18 4.48
N LYS A 25 8.37 -5.96 4.49
CA LYS A 25 7.70 -5.44 5.68
C LYS A 25 6.19 -5.62 5.65
N LEU A 26 5.54 -5.36 4.52
CA LEU A 26 4.08 -5.54 4.39
C LEU A 26 3.69 -6.91 3.86
N HIS A 27 4.66 -7.71 3.43
CA HIS A 27 4.43 -9.06 2.89
C HIS A 27 3.57 -9.08 1.63
N PHE A 28 3.64 -8.02 0.84
CA PHE A 28 3.00 -8.01 -0.47
C PHE A 28 3.79 -8.93 -1.42
N GLU A 29 3.15 -9.34 -2.49
CA GLU A 29 3.79 -10.15 -3.52
C GLU A 29 4.32 -9.26 -4.64
N LEU A 30 5.55 -9.51 -5.08
CA LEU A 30 6.09 -8.87 -6.28
C LEU A 30 5.54 -9.59 -7.49
N ILE A 31 4.74 -8.89 -8.28
CA ILE A 31 4.07 -9.47 -9.45
C ILE A 31 4.94 -9.39 -10.69
N GLU A 32 5.61 -8.27 -10.84
CA GLU A 32 6.42 -8.02 -12.02
C GLU A 32 7.53 -7.02 -11.70
N ASP A 33 8.70 -7.23 -12.29
CA ASP A 33 9.82 -6.31 -12.21
C ASP A 33 10.59 -6.41 -13.52
N THR A 34 10.22 -5.58 -14.48
CA THR A 34 10.76 -5.60 -15.82
C THR A 34 11.51 -4.31 -16.12
N ILE A 35 12.76 -4.42 -16.54
CA ILE A 35 13.56 -3.25 -16.93
C ILE A 35 13.09 -2.80 -18.31
N LEU A 36 12.68 -1.55 -18.42
CA LEU A 36 12.24 -0.97 -19.69
C LEU A 36 13.33 -0.14 -20.34
N THR A 37 14.03 0.66 -19.54
CA THR A 37 15.16 1.48 -20.00
C THR A 37 16.20 1.51 -18.89
N GLU A 38 17.29 2.25 -19.09
CA GLU A 38 18.33 2.41 -18.07
C GLU A 38 17.80 3.01 -16.78
N THR A 39 16.71 3.82 -16.87
CA THR A 39 16.19 4.55 -15.72
C THR A 39 14.77 4.18 -15.35
N LYS A 40 14.12 3.32 -16.13
CA LYS A 40 12.69 3.00 -15.91
C LYS A 40 12.46 1.49 -15.84
N ARG A 41 11.70 1.10 -14.82
CA ARG A 41 11.28 -0.29 -14.61
C ARG A 41 9.76 -0.33 -14.50
N TRP A 42 9.21 -1.49 -14.83
CA TRP A 42 7.79 -1.79 -14.67
C TRP A 42 7.66 -2.70 -13.46
N VAL A 43 7.29 -2.13 -12.31
CA VAL A 43 7.30 -2.84 -11.03
C VAL A 43 5.91 -2.84 -10.43
N LYS A 44 5.36 -4.04 -10.20
CA LYS A 44 4.02 -4.19 -9.62
C LYS A 44 4.07 -5.06 -8.37
N VAL A 45 3.37 -4.61 -7.33
CA VAL A 45 3.19 -5.38 -6.10
C VAL A 45 1.70 -5.42 -5.75
N LYS A 46 1.29 -6.44 -5.02
CA LYS A 46 -0.10 -6.56 -4.55
C LYS A 46 -0.16 -7.21 -3.18
N PRO A 47 -1.23 -6.96 -2.40
CA PRO A 47 -1.44 -7.68 -1.15
C PRO A 47 -1.51 -9.18 -1.41
N LYS A 48 -1.01 -9.96 -0.47
CA LYS A 48 -1.03 -11.41 -0.57
C LYS A 48 -2.46 -11.93 -0.59
N GLY A 49 -2.74 -12.82 -1.53
CA GLY A 49 -4.08 -13.39 -1.68
C GLY A 49 -5.06 -12.53 -2.46
N SER A 50 -4.66 -11.34 -2.90
CA SER A 50 -5.53 -10.47 -3.68
C SER A 50 -5.48 -10.83 -5.17
N ASN A 51 -6.65 -10.80 -5.82
CA ASN A 51 -6.75 -10.93 -7.27
C ASN A 51 -7.23 -9.61 -7.89
N GLU A 52 -7.24 -8.58 -7.06
CA GLU A 52 -7.73 -7.27 -7.46
C GLU A 52 -6.61 -6.42 -8.07
N CYS A 53 -6.83 -5.13 -8.06
CA CYS A 53 -5.89 -4.12 -8.50
C CYS A 53 -4.54 -4.23 -7.77
N CYS A 54 -3.45 -4.02 -8.48
CA CYS A 54 -2.12 -3.98 -7.86
C CYS A 54 -1.56 -2.55 -7.84
N LEU A 55 -0.43 -2.37 -7.17
CA LEU A 55 0.26 -1.08 -7.14
C LEU A 55 1.40 -1.09 -8.15
N LEU A 56 1.50 -0.01 -8.93
CA LEU A 56 2.62 0.21 -9.83
C LEU A 56 3.58 1.15 -9.12
N LEU A 57 4.77 0.67 -8.77
CA LEU A 57 5.79 1.50 -8.14
C LEU A 57 6.49 2.30 -9.24
N ALA A 58 6.27 3.61 -9.27
CA ALA A 58 6.74 4.48 -10.33
C ALA A 58 7.78 5.46 -9.82
N LYS A 59 9.03 5.30 -10.24
CA LYS A 59 10.10 6.19 -9.79
C LYS A 59 9.89 7.60 -10.34
N ALA A 60 10.00 8.60 -9.46
CA ALA A 60 9.85 10.00 -9.83
C ALA A 60 10.87 10.38 -10.89
N ALA A 61 10.42 11.02 -11.97
CA ALA A 61 11.24 11.37 -13.11
C ALA A 61 11.59 12.88 -13.17
N ASN A 62 10.92 13.69 -12.37
CA ASN A 62 11.14 15.14 -12.36
C ASN A 62 10.78 15.72 -10.99
N ASP A 63 11.01 17.02 -10.82
CA ASP A 63 10.80 17.69 -9.53
C ASP A 63 9.35 17.66 -9.06
N GLU A 64 8.41 17.83 -9.98
CA GLU A 64 7.00 17.77 -9.59
C GLU A 64 6.61 16.40 -9.08
N GLN A 65 7.05 15.35 -9.75
CA GLN A 65 6.80 13.98 -9.31
C GLN A 65 7.49 13.72 -7.97
N LYS A 66 8.73 14.21 -7.80
CA LYS A 66 9.43 14.07 -6.52
C LYS A 66 8.67 14.71 -5.38
N SER A 67 7.99 15.83 -5.64
CA SER A 67 7.22 16.52 -4.61
C SER A 67 6.02 15.73 -4.13
N ARG A 68 5.62 14.70 -4.88
CA ARG A 68 4.48 13.85 -4.52
C ARG A 68 4.89 12.60 -3.77
N ILE A 69 6.18 12.30 -3.68
CA ILE A 69 6.65 11.14 -2.92
C ILE A 69 6.21 11.29 -1.47
N GLY A 70 5.44 10.32 -0.96
CA GLY A 70 4.91 10.38 0.39
C GLY A 70 3.77 11.37 0.59
N ASN A 71 3.32 12.02 -0.48
CA ASN A 71 2.30 13.05 -0.41
C ASN A 71 1.34 12.97 -1.61
N GLN A 72 0.93 11.75 -1.93
CA GLN A 72 0.05 11.49 -3.09
C GLN A 72 -1.29 12.20 -2.95
N THR A 73 -1.78 12.34 -1.73
CA THR A 73 -3.13 12.85 -1.47
C THR A 73 -3.16 14.16 -0.69
N GLY A 74 -1.99 14.74 -0.42
CA GLY A 74 -1.95 15.99 0.33
C GLY A 74 -2.30 15.83 1.82
N GLY A 75 -2.02 14.66 2.37
CA GLY A 75 -2.24 14.42 3.81
C GLY A 75 -3.46 13.58 4.16
N ARG A 76 -4.19 13.13 3.18
CA ARG A 76 -5.30 12.19 3.43
C ARG A 76 -4.79 10.76 3.36
N VAL A 77 -5.55 9.83 3.94
CA VAL A 77 -5.31 8.41 3.73
C VAL A 77 -5.41 8.13 2.24
N PHE A 78 -4.39 7.49 1.71
CA PHE A 78 -4.31 7.23 0.28
C PHE A 78 -4.93 5.90 -0.10
N LEU A 79 -4.59 4.85 0.62
CA LEU A 79 -5.04 3.50 0.29
C LEU A 79 -5.61 2.80 1.52
N PHE A 80 -6.53 1.88 1.28
CA PHE A 80 -7.26 1.17 2.31
C PHE A 80 -7.01 -0.33 2.12
N LEU A 81 -6.38 -0.95 3.10
CA LEU A 81 -6.02 -2.36 3.08
C LEU A 81 -6.97 -3.12 3.99
N TYR A 82 -7.83 -3.93 3.40
CA TYR A 82 -8.74 -4.76 4.17
C TYR A 82 -8.05 -6.06 4.54
N THR A 83 -8.26 -6.52 5.75
CA THR A 83 -7.71 -7.77 6.24
C THR A 83 -8.77 -8.61 6.93
N ASP A 84 -8.55 -9.91 6.94
CA ASP A 84 -9.38 -10.86 7.68
C ASP A 84 -8.85 -11.11 9.10
N ASP A 85 -7.70 -10.54 9.44
CA ASP A 85 -7.10 -10.73 10.77
C ASP A 85 -6.30 -9.49 11.17
N PHE A 86 -6.99 -8.54 11.76
CA PHE A 86 -6.39 -7.27 12.18
C PHE A 86 -5.26 -7.48 13.19
N LYS A 87 -5.49 -8.35 14.18
CA LYS A 87 -4.51 -8.56 15.23
C LYS A 87 -3.18 -9.07 14.68
N ARG A 88 -3.23 -10.03 13.78
CA ARG A 88 -2.04 -10.57 13.11
C ARG A 88 -1.30 -9.46 12.35
N ASP A 89 -2.02 -8.71 11.54
CA ASP A 89 -1.42 -7.72 10.65
C ASP A 89 -0.95 -6.47 11.40
N TYR A 90 -1.67 -6.06 12.44
CA TYR A 90 -1.21 -4.98 13.28
C TYR A 90 0.09 -5.36 13.99
N GLN A 91 0.17 -6.60 14.51
CA GLN A 91 1.39 -7.06 15.15
C GLN A 91 2.57 -7.03 14.17
N ASN A 92 2.31 -7.37 12.90
CA ASN A 92 3.35 -7.27 11.88
C ASN A 92 3.84 -5.84 11.69
N LEU A 93 2.93 -4.85 11.70
CA LEU A 93 3.34 -3.45 11.60
C LEU A 93 4.30 -3.09 12.74
N ILE A 94 3.98 -3.52 13.95
CA ILE A 94 4.82 -3.26 15.11
C ILE A 94 6.18 -3.98 14.99
N ASP A 95 6.16 -5.25 14.63
CA ASP A 95 7.37 -6.08 14.52
C ASP A 95 8.33 -5.55 13.45
N MET A 96 7.80 -4.96 12.40
CA MET A 96 8.60 -4.44 11.29
C MET A 96 8.95 -2.96 11.44
N ASP A 97 8.67 -2.37 12.61
CA ASP A 97 8.93 -0.97 12.89
C ASP A 97 8.28 0.00 11.89
N ILE A 98 7.10 -0.36 11.42
CA ILE A 98 6.33 0.51 10.54
C ILE A 98 5.70 1.60 11.40
N THR A 99 5.80 2.85 10.97
CA THR A 99 5.32 3.98 11.76
C THR A 99 3.79 4.00 11.81
N ILE A 100 3.26 3.99 13.04
CA ILE A 100 1.82 4.11 13.29
C ILE A 100 1.49 5.59 13.43
N ILE A 101 0.59 6.07 12.60
CA ILE A 101 0.18 7.47 12.60
C ILE A 101 -1.00 7.71 13.54
N ARG A 102 -1.95 6.76 13.56
CA ARG A 102 -3.10 6.81 14.45
C ARG A 102 -3.32 5.42 15.01
N GLU A 103 -3.37 5.34 16.34
CA GLU A 103 -3.52 4.07 17.04
C GLU A 103 -4.82 3.34 16.68
N PRO A 104 -4.86 2.02 16.88
CA PRO A 104 -6.06 1.24 16.57
C PRO A 104 -7.30 1.76 17.26
N SER A 105 -8.42 1.74 16.54
CA SER A 105 -9.72 2.09 17.10
C SER A 105 -10.79 1.15 16.55
N HIS A 106 -11.86 1.00 17.34
CA HIS A 106 -13.02 0.20 16.92
C HIS A 106 -14.12 1.16 16.48
N GLU A 107 -14.44 1.12 15.19
CA GLU A 107 -15.45 1.96 14.60
C GLU A 107 -16.66 1.10 14.21
N GLU A 108 -17.75 1.74 13.82
CA GLU A 108 -18.94 1.00 13.37
C GLU A 108 -18.63 0.11 12.17
N TYR A 109 -17.75 0.56 11.29
CA TYR A 109 -17.41 -0.16 10.07
C TYR A 109 -16.30 -1.21 10.26
N GLY A 110 -15.61 -1.19 11.38
CA GLY A 110 -14.55 -2.17 11.63
C GLY A 110 -13.49 -1.65 12.57
N THR A 111 -12.43 -2.45 12.71
CA THR A 111 -11.25 -2.08 13.49
C THR A 111 -10.22 -1.51 12.53
N VAL A 112 -9.67 -0.35 12.85
CA VAL A 112 -8.78 0.37 11.93
C VAL A 112 -7.55 0.92 12.65
N VAL A 113 -6.43 0.93 11.94
CA VAL A 113 -5.21 1.62 12.33
C VAL A 113 -4.69 2.38 11.12
N VAL A 114 -4.09 3.54 11.34
CA VAL A 114 -3.46 4.30 10.26
C VAL A 114 -1.96 4.16 10.40
N PHE A 115 -1.31 3.71 9.35
CA PHE A 115 0.15 3.63 9.29
C PHE A 115 0.65 4.38 8.06
N GLU A 116 1.96 4.58 7.98
CA GLU A 116 2.55 5.18 6.79
C GLU A 116 3.53 4.21 6.14
N ASP A 117 3.68 4.33 4.83
CA ASP A 117 4.66 3.52 4.11
C ASP A 117 6.06 4.14 4.25
N LEU A 118 7.02 3.59 3.50
CA LEU A 118 8.41 4.03 3.54
C LEU A 118 8.58 5.54 3.32
N TYR A 119 7.71 6.14 2.53
CA TYR A 119 7.83 7.53 2.13
C TYR A 119 6.85 8.48 2.85
N GLY A 120 5.97 7.93 3.66
CA GLY A 120 4.98 8.73 4.37
C GLY A 120 3.58 8.72 3.79
N ASN A 121 3.31 7.90 2.78
CA ASN A 121 1.94 7.75 2.30
C ASN A 121 1.09 7.07 3.37
N LEU A 122 -0.10 7.60 3.62
CA LEU A 122 -0.97 7.11 4.69
C LEU A 122 -1.86 5.97 4.20
N TRP A 123 -1.93 4.93 5.01
CA TRP A 123 -2.72 3.74 4.76
C TRP A 123 -3.64 3.46 5.93
N ASP A 124 -4.87 3.03 5.64
CA ASP A 124 -5.73 2.40 6.63
C ASP A 124 -5.56 0.89 6.52
N LEU A 125 -5.32 0.24 7.65
CA LEU A 125 -5.47 -1.21 7.75
C LEU A 125 -6.78 -1.46 8.48
N ILE A 126 -7.71 -2.15 7.84
CA ILE A 126 -9.08 -2.29 8.33
C ILE A 126 -9.51 -3.75 8.30
N GLU A 127 -10.01 -4.25 9.44
CA GLU A 127 -10.78 -5.49 9.44
C GLU A 127 -12.24 -5.09 9.52
N PRO A 128 -13.02 -5.25 8.43
CA PRO A 128 -14.41 -4.83 8.44
C PRO A 128 -15.22 -5.64 9.43
N VAL A 129 -16.27 -5.03 9.98
CA VAL A 129 -17.22 -5.82 10.75
C VAL A 129 -17.96 -6.72 9.77
N LEU A 130 -18.51 -7.78 10.34
CA LEU A 130 -19.05 -8.78 9.55
C LEU A 130 -19.94 -8.46 8.46
N PRO A 131 -19.85 -9.49 7.74
CA PRO A 131 -19.45 -9.58 6.41
C PRO A 131 -20.26 -8.65 5.62
N GLN A 132 -19.60 -7.66 5.15
CA GLN A 132 -20.20 -6.69 4.26
C GLN A 132 -20.83 -7.40 3.08
N GLY A 133 -20.15 -8.40 2.62
CA GLY A 133 -20.61 -9.16 1.47
C GLY A 133 -21.82 -10.04 1.74
N SER A 134 -22.19 -10.20 2.98
CA SER A 134 -23.33 -11.04 3.33
C SER A 134 -24.67 -10.32 3.16
N ILE A 135 -24.61 -9.09 2.86
CA ILE A 135 -25.80 -8.29 2.71
C ILE A 135 -26.47 -8.60 1.40
#